data_695d8ed1f4e982361040e4d9f88c0059
#
_entry.id   695d8ed1f4e982361040e4d9f88c0059
#
_cell.length_a   1.000
_cell.length_b   1.000
_cell.length_c   1.000
_cell.angle_alpha   90.00
_cell.angle_beta   90.00
_cell.angle_gamma   90.00
#
_symmetry.space_group_name_H-M   'P 1'
#
loop_
_entity.id
_entity.type
_entity.pdbx_description
1 polymer ?
#
loop_
_entity_poly.entity_id
_entity_poly.type
_entity_poly.pdbx_seq_one_letter_code
_entity_poly.pdbx_strand_id
1 'polypeptide(L)'
;METINLIDKYKLFNEKWSPHSIAELNGQQVLIAKVEGDFVWHAHKEEDELFHVIKGKLTVEFRDKTVELSSGELLLVPKGVEHRPRAEEETWILLFEPIGIKHTGEKTTEITKFHYPKI
;
A
#
# COMPACT_ATOMS: atom_id res chain seq x y z
N MET A 1 20.35 1.61 -15.74
CA MET A 1 19.86 2.64 -14.81
C MET A 1 18.94 3.59 -15.56
N GLU A 2 17.66 3.47 -15.29
CA GLU A 2 16.66 4.32 -15.93
C GLU A 2 15.80 4.99 -14.88
N THR A 3 15.27 6.17 -15.18
CA THR A 3 14.31 6.83 -14.31
C THR A 3 12.98 6.06 -14.35
N ILE A 4 12.28 6.04 -13.23
CA ILE A 4 10.94 5.49 -13.13
C ILE A 4 9.99 6.66 -12.88
N ASN A 5 9.06 6.85 -13.81
CA ASN A 5 8.04 7.89 -13.67
C ASN A 5 6.81 7.28 -13.01
N LEU A 6 6.47 7.72 -11.81
CA LEU A 6 5.37 7.15 -11.05
C LEU A 6 4.03 7.31 -11.78
N ILE A 7 3.76 8.49 -12.32
CA ILE A 7 2.49 8.75 -13.01
C ILE A 7 2.31 7.79 -14.19
N ASP A 8 3.37 7.57 -14.96
CA ASP A 8 3.32 6.64 -16.09
C ASP A 8 3.04 5.21 -15.63
N LYS A 9 3.63 4.80 -14.49
CA LYS A 9 3.39 3.47 -13.94
C LYS A 9 1.95 3.29 -13.47
N TYR A 10 1.35 4.30 -12.83
CA TYR A 10 -0.05 4.22 -12.42
C TYR A 10 -1.00 4.10 -13.63
N LYS A 11 -0.63 4.61 -14.78
CA LYS A 11 -1.46 4.50 -16.00
C LYS A 11 -1.52 3.09 -16.57
N LEU A 12 -0.66 2.18 -16.11
CA LEU A 12 -0.57 0.83 -16.66
C LEU A 12 -1.61 -0.14 -16.09
N PHE A 13 -2.34 0.26 -15.04
CA PHE A 13 -3.33 -0.62 -14.42
C PHE A 13 -4.50 0.18 -13.86
N ASN A 14 -5.65 -0.50 -13.69
CA ASN A 14 -6.86 0.11 -13.13
C ASN A 14 -7.40 -0.64 -11.91
N GLU A 15 -6.97 -1.87 -11.70
CA GLU A 15 -7.47 -2.69 -10.59
C GLU A 15 -7.16 -2.04 -9.25
N LYS A 16 -8.16 -2.01 -8.36
CA LYS A 16 -8.01 -1.46 -7.01
C LYS A 16 -7.48 -2.53 -6.06
N TRP A 17 -6.75 -2.08 -5.03
CA TRP A 17 -6.17 -2.96 -4.00
C TRP A 17 -5.29 -4.06 -4.60
N SER A 18 -4.60 -3.74 -5.68
CA SER A 18 -3.74 -4.66 -6.40
C SER A 18 -2.34 -4.05 -6.56
N PRO A 19 -1.45 -4.25 -5.58
CA PRO A 19 -0.11 -3.69 -5.66
C PRO A 19 0.69 -4.20 -6.86
N HIS A 20 1.50 -3.32 -7.42
CA HIS A 20 2.41 -3.63 -8.52
C HIS A 20 3.82 -3.21 -8.12
N SER A 21 4.78 -4.07 -8.34
CA SER A 21 6.18 -3.79 -8.02
C SER A 21 6.82 -2.97 -9.14
N ILE A 22 7.43 -1.84 -8.78
CA ILE A 22 8.13 -0.99 -9.74
C ILE A 22 9.63 -0.94 -9.52
N ALA A 23 10.12 -1.39 -8.38
CA ALA A 23 11.54 -1.42 -8.08
C ALA A 23 11.83 -2.34 -6.92
N GLU A 24 13.04 -2.87 -6.89
CA GLU A 24 13.56 -3.66 -5.78
C GLU A 24 14.92 -3.11 -5.41
N LEU A 25 15.19 -3.04 -4.11
CA LEU A 25 16.48 -2.59 -3.60
C LEU A 25 16.73 -3.19 -2.21
N ASN A 26 17.92 -3.75 -2.00
CA ASN A 26 18.36 -4.24 -0.69
C ASN A 26 17.37 -5.20 -0.01
N GLY A 27 16.75 -6.11 -0.78
CA GLY A 27 15.75 -7.03 -0.25
C GLY A 27 14.39 -6.40 0.02
N GLN A 28 14.21 -5.12 -0.31
CA GLN A 28 12.97 -4.39 -0.20
C GLN A 28 12.36 -4.19 -1.59
N GLN A 29 11.10 -3.83 -1.63
CA GLN A 29 10.44 -3.49 -2.89
C GLN A 29 9.61 -2.22 -2.75
N VAL A 30 9.52 -1.51 -3.85
CA VAL A 30 8.63 -0.35 -3.97
C VAL A 30 7.40 -0.82 -4.72
N LEU A 31 6.25 -0.69 -4.08
CA LEU A 31 4.96 -1.07 -4.65
C LEU A 31 4.11 0.18 -4.86
N ILE A 32 3.30 0.16 -5.90
CA ILE A 32 2.27 1.18 -6.09
C ILE A 32 0.92 0.49 -6.21
N ALA A 33 -0.12 1.17 -5.74
CA ALA A 33 -1.48 0.67 -5.81
C ALA A 33 -2.46 1.81 -5.98
N LYS A 34 -3.58 1.52 -6.60
CA LYS A 34 -4.75 2.39 -6.60
C LYS A 34 -5.72 1.81 -5.60
N VAL A 35 -6.30 2.65 -4.78
CA VAL A 35 -7.22 2.21 -3.72
C VAL A 35 -8.49 3.05 -3.77
N GLU A 36 -9.60 2.41 -3.45
CA GLU A 36 -10.91 3.05 -3.33
C GLU A 36 -11.80 2.12 -2.52
N GLY A 37 -12.59 2.67 -1.61
CA GLY A 37 -13.40 1.89 -0.69
C GLY A 37 -12.60 1.42 0.51
N ASP A 38 -13.13 0.45 1.22
CA ASP A 38 -12.54 -0.09 2.44
C ASP A 38 -11.68 -1.31 2.15
N PHE A 39 -10.52 -1.37 2.80
CA PHE A 39 -9.74 -2.58 2.86
C PHE A 39 -10.14 -3.41 4.10
N VAL A 40 -9.41 -4.46 4.40
CA VAL A 40 -9.68 -5.31 5.57
C VAL A 40 -8.85 -4.85 6.77
N TRP A 41 -9.37 -5.09 7.97
CA TRP A 41 -8.59 -4.95 9.19
C TRP A 41 -7.49 -6.00 9.20
N HIS A 42 -6.25 -5.58 9.38
CA HIS A 42 -5.11 -6.50 9.40
C HIS A 42 -3.93 -5.89 10.15
N ALA A 43 -2.92 -6.72 10.38
CA ALA A 43 -1.64 -6.29 10.93
C ALA A 43 -0.53 -7.10 10.26
N HIS A 44 0.64 -6.48 10.15
CA HIS A 44 1.86 -7.17 9.77
C HIS A 44 2.65 -7.47 11.04
N LYS A 45 2.84 -8.74 11.32
CA LYS A 45 3.37 -9.20 12.60
C LYS A 45 4.85 -8.87 12.80
N GLU A 46 5.61 -8.93 11.71
CA GLU A 46 7.07 -8.83 11.75
C GLU A 46 7.63 -7.55 11.10
N GLU A 47 6.81 -6.80 10.37
CA GLU A 47 7.28 -5.69 9.54
C GLU A 47 6.51 -4.41 9.82
N ASP A 48 7.23 -3.29 9.83
CA ASP A 48 6.60 -1.97 9.76
C ASP A 48 6.11 -1.76 8.34
N GLU A 49 5.04 -0.97 8.19
CA GLU A 49 4.48 -0.66 6.88
C GLU A 49 4.49 0.84 6.63
N LEU A 50 4.93 1.24 5.43
CA LEU A 50 4.93 2.63 5.01
C LEU A 50 3.81 2.86 3.99
N PHE A 51 2.95 3.83 4.27
CA PHE A 51 1.99 4.36 3.31
C PHE A 51 2.44 5.75 2.87
N HIS A 52 2.50 5.99 1.57
CA HIS A 52 2.81 7.30 1.02
C HIS A 52 1.75 7.64 -0.01
N VAL A 53 1.00 8.71 0.19
CA VAL A 53 -0.04 9.14 -0.75
C VAL A 53 0.60 9.99 -1.85
N ILE A 54 0.43 9.54 -3.08
CA ILE A 54 0.91 10.24 -4.27
C ILE A 54 -0.18 11.15 -4.83
N LYS A 55 -1.44 10.70 -4.82
CA LYS A 55 -2.57 11.46 -5.33
C LYS A 55 -3.82 11.05 -4.55
N GLY A 56 -4.58 12.03 -4.10
CA GLY A 56 -5.82 11.79 -3.39
C GLY A 56 -5.66 11.87 -1.87
N LYS A 57 -6.49 11.14 -1.16
CA LYS A 57 -6.51 11.12 0.29
C LYS A 57 -6.76 9.71 0.80
N LEU A 58 -5.90 9.25 1.71
CA LEU A 58 -6.03 7.95 2.36
C LEU A 58 -6.41 8.15 3.82
N THR A 59 -7.36 7.36 4.29
CA THR A 59 -7.70 7.27 5.71
C THR A 59 -7.20 5.93 6.23
N VAL A 60 -6.41 5.95 7.29
CA VAL A 60 -5.97 4.73 7.97
C VAL A 60 -6.63 4.69 9.33
N GLU A 61 -7.50 3.71 9.53
CA GLU A 61 -8.20 3.53 10.80
C GLU A 61 -7.40 2.60 11.71
N PHE A 62 -7.27 3.00 12.96
CA PHE A 62 -6.75 2.18 14.05
C PHE A 62 -7.88 1.96 15.04
N ARG A 63 -7.73 1.02 15.96
CA ARG A 63 -8.80 0.74 16.92
C ARG A 63 -9.10 1.91 17.85
N ASP A 64 -8.11 2.77 18.11
CA ASP A 64 -8.21 3.90 19.03
C ASP A 64 -8.20 5.27 18.36
N LYS A 65 -7.97 5.34 17.05
CA LYS A 65 -7.89 6.63 16.33
C LYS A 65 -7.96 6.41 14.83
N THR A 66 -8.05 7.52 14.11
CA THR A 66 -8.05 7.56 12.66
C THR A 66 -7.03 8.60 12.21
N VAL A 67 -6.25 8.26 11.19
CA VAL A 67 -5.25 9.15 10.61
C VAL A 67 -5.57 9.39 9.15
N GLU A 68 -5.58 10.64 8.73
CA GLU A 68 -5.75 11.00 7.31
C GLU A 68 -4.44 11.46 6.72
N LEU A 69 -4.18 11.00 5.49
CA LEU A 69 -3.00 11.41 4.71
C LEU A 69 -3.47 12.07 3.41
N SER A 70 -2.91 13.23 3.13
CA SER A 70 -3.09 13.92 1.86
C SER A 70 -1.90 13.66 0.96
N SER A 71 -2.02 14.04 -0.31
CA SER A 71 -0.95 13.91 -1.30
C SER A 71 0.37 14.48 -0.75
N GLY A 72 1.45 13.72 -0.87
CA GLY A 72 2.76 14.09 -0.38
C GLY A 72 3.06 13.70 1.07
N GLU A 73 2.07 13.16 1.78
CA GLU A 73 2.25 12.74 3.16
C GLU A 73 2.49 11.24 3.26
N LEU A 74 3.24 10.84 4.27
CA LEU A 74 3.47 9.43 4.55
C LEU A 74 3.19 9.10 6.02
N LEU A 75 2.93 7.82 6.26
CA LEU A 75 2.66 7.28 7.59
C LEU A 75 3.41 5.97 7.74
N LEU A 76 4.09 5.80 8.86
CA LEU A 76 4.69 4.53 9.24
C LEU A 76 3.77 3.85 10.25
N VAL A 77 3.30 2.66 9.90
CA VAL A 77 2.50 1.83 10.79
C VAL A 77 3.43 0.79 11.41
N PRO A 78 3.65 0.82 12.73
CA PRO A 78 4.53 -0.15 13.37
C PRO A 78 4.01 -1.57 13.23
N LYS A 79 4.94 -2.53 13.19
CA LYS A 79 4.57 -3.94 13.19
C LYS A 79 3.64 -4.27 14.36
N GLY A 80 2.71 -5.18 14.12
CA GLY A 80 1.76 -5.62 15.14
C GLY A 80 0.57 -4.70 15.36
N VAL A 81 0.55 -3.51 14.78
CA VAL A 81 -0.55 -2.56 14.96
C VAL A 81 -1.66 -2.85 13.96
N GLU A 82 -2.82 -3.20 14.48
CA GLU A 82 -3.99 -3.48 13.65
C GLU A 82 -4.54 -2.20 13.02
N HIS A 83 -4.81 -2.27 11.73
CA HIS A 83 -5.27 -1.09 10.97
C HIS A 83 -6.11 -1.48 9.77
N ARG A 84 -6.87 -0.51 9.27
CA ARG A 84 -7.69 -0.63 8.06
C ARG A 84 -7.55 0.61 7.20
N PRO A 85 -6.89 0.54 6.05
CA PRO A 85 -6.87 1.64 5.10
C PRO A 85 -8.18 1.72 4.33
N ARG A 86 -8.60 2.94 4.01
CA ARG A 86 -9.77 3.20 3.16
C ARG A 86 -9.61 4.52 2.44
N ALA A 87 -10.33 4.66 1.32
CA ALA A 87 -10.36 5.89 0.55
C ALA A 87 -11.77 6.11 -0.01
N GLU A 88 -12.30 7.33 0.12
CA GLU A 88 -13.62 7.65 -0.41
C GLU A 88 -13.62 7.74 -1.94
N GLU A 89 -12.49 8.17 -2.51
CA GLU A 89 -12.29 8.30 -3.95
C GLU A 89 -11.00 7.60 -4.34
N GLU A 90 -10.83 7.33 -5.63
CA GLU A 90 -9.60 6.70 -6.12
C GLU A 90 -8.38 7.47 -5.62
N THR A 91 -7.50 6.76 -4.94
CA THR A 91 -6.28 7.32 -4.34
C THR A 91 -5.10 6.47 -4.79
N TRP A 92 -3.99 7.14 -5.08
CA TRP A 92 -2.76 6.49 -5.51
C TRP A 92 -1.77 6.49 -4.36
N ILE A 93 -1.32 5.30 -3.99
CA ILE A 93 -0.39 5.13 -2.87
C ILE A 93 0.87 4.41 -3.32
N LEU A 94 1.94 4.64 -2.56
CA LEU A 94 3.20 3.94 -2.70
C LEU A 94 3.50 3.26 -1.37
N LEU A 95 3.94 2.01 -1.45
CA LEU A 95 4.33 1.19 -0.31
C LEU A 95 5.80 0.81 -0.46
N PHE A 96 6.49 0.67 0.65
CA PHE A 96 7.87 0.23 0.68
C PHE A 96 8.00 -0.83 1.77
N GLU A 97 8.40 -2.05 1.39
CA GLU A 97 8.38 -3.17 2.32
C GLU A 97 9.32 -4.29 1.87
N PRO A 98 9.68 -5.21 2.77
CA PRO A 98 10.45 -6.40 2.38
C PRO A 98 9.70 -7.23 1.35
N ILE A 99 10.46 -7.86 0.45
CA ILE A 99 9.90 -8.76 -0.56
C ILE A 99 9.26 -9.97 0.16
N GLY A 100 8.08 -10.40 -0.31
CA GLY A 100 7.41 -11.59 0.21
C GLY A 100 6.31 -11.32 1.23
N ILE A 101 6.00 -10.04 1.51
CA ILE A 101 4.95 -9.67 2.46
C ILE A 101 3.59 -9.67 1.77
N LYS A 102 2.58 -10.32 2.38
CA LYS A 102 1.20 -10.25 1.90
C LYS A 102 0.60 -8.90 2.26
N HIS A 103 -0.08 -8.23 1.32
CA HIS A 103 -0.67 -6.92 1.59
C HIS A 103 -1.82 -6.96 2.61
N THR A 104 -2.42 -8.12 2.86
CA THR A 104 -3.45 -8.30 3.91
C THR A 104 -2.85 -8.78 5.23
N GLY A 105 -1.52 -8.75 5.39
CA GLY A 105 -0.84 -9.20 6.60
C GLY A 105 -0.99 -10.69 6.84
N GLU A 106 -1.34 -11.07 8.07
CA GLU A 106 -1.54 -12.47 8.47
C GLU A 106 -2.85 -13.06 7.95
N LYS A 107 -3.79 -12.22 7.54
CA LYS A 107 -5.08 -12.68 7.02
C LYS A 107 -4.98 -13.11 5.58
N THR A 108 -5.75 -14.14 5.21
CA THR A 108 -5.96 -14.53 3.83
C THR A 108 -7.42 -14.30 3.49
N THR A 109 -7.69 -13.49 2.49
CA THR A 109 -9.04 -13.14 2.04
C THR A 109 -9.11 -13.24 0.51
N GLU A 110 -10.29 -12.97 -0.07
CA GLU A 110 -10.46 -12.97 -1.51
C GLU A 110 -9.58 -11.93 -2.22
N ILE A 111 -9.21 -10.85 -1.53
CA ILE A 111 -8.38 -9.78 -2.09
C ILE A 111 -6.89 -9.94 -1.78
N THR A 112 -6.48 -10.99 -1.07
CA THR A 112 -5.08 -11.24 -0.75
C THR A 112 -4.31 -11.60 -2.00
N LYS A 113 -3.15 -10.92 -2.20
CA LYS A 113 -2.21 -11.22 -3.27
C LYS A 113 -0.98 -11.89 -2.68
N PHE A 114 -0.54 -12.98 -3.28
CA PHE A 114 0.69 -13.68 -2.90
C PHE A 114 1.88 -13.26 -3.76
N HIS A 115 1.60 -12.71 -4.93
CA HIS A 115 2.60 -12.20 -5.85
C HIS A 115 2.14 -10.86 -6.40
N TYR A 116 3.08 -9.95 -6.58
CA TYR A 116 2.80 -8.64 -7.14
C TYR A 116 3.42 -8.55 -8.54
N PRO A 117 2.60 -8.25 -9.56
CA PRO A 117 3.15 -8.07 -10.90
C PRO A 117 4.21 -6.98 -10.92
N LYS A 118 5.25 -7.20 -11.70
CA LYS A 118 6.29 -6.21 -11.92
C LYS A 118 5.95 -5.40 -13.17
N ILE A 119 6.01 -4.13 -13.05
CA ILE A 119 5.77 -3.20 -14.15
C ILE A 119 6.89 -2.15 -14.22
#